data_6954d65f2b4e53f81bebef1fc6c96366
#
_entry.id   6954d65f2b4e53f81bebef1fc6c96366
#
_cell.length_a   1.000
_cell.length_b   1.000
_cell.length_c   1.000
_cell.angle_alpha   90.00
_cell.angle_beta   90.00
_cell.angle_gamma   90.00
#
_symmetry.space_group_name_H-M   'P 1'
#
loop_
_entity.id
_entity.type
_entity.pdbx_description
1 polymer ?
#
loop_
_entity_poly.entity_id
_entity_poly.type
_entity_poly.pdbx_seq_one_letter_code
_entity_poly.pdbx_strand_id
1 'polypeptide(L)'
;MNLQYNDLYNFFGIVGDIVSHPEFLKLRFEKHHGSNRYDHSLRVAIKTYKFAIKHKLDVVEVTRASLLHDFFFNKDFGSNEQLYKLRSHPMMSVVNSKIHFHINQNQEDIIKTHMFPITREVPKSNAAMIVSLIDKEVSIYETFKYRLRINNHNEPINIDLNKNEFKEKEILQLSKDYDLIKNTIKVTY
;
A
#
# COMPACT_ATOMS: atom_id res chain seq x y z
N MET A 1 -9.28 -4.83 -9.12
CA MET A 1 -7.86 -5.16 -9.47
C MET A 1 -7.64 -6.64 -9.22
N ASN A 2 -6.98 -7.32 -10.16
CA ASN A 2 -6.73 -8.77 -10.07
C ASN A 2 -5.24 -9.03 -10.30
N LEU A 3 -4.67 -10.04 -9.64
CA LEU A 3 -3.32 -10.56 -9.89
C LEU A 3 -3.40 -12.03 -10.32
N GLN A 4 -2.57 -12.40 -11.30
CA GLN A 4 -2.33 -13.80 -11.63
C GLN A 4 -1.56 -14.48 -10.48
N TYR A 5 -1.60 -15.80 -10.38
CA TYR A 5 -0.95 -16.53 -9.30
C TYR A 5 0.55 -16.22 -9.18
N ASN A 6 1.28 -16.25 -10.30
CA ASN A 6 2.72 -15.94 -10.30
C ASN A 6 3.00 -14.48 -9.89
N ASP A 7 2.16 -13.54 -10.33
CA ASP A 7 2.30 -12.13 -9.93
C ASP A 7 2.01 -11.94 -8.45
N LEU A 8 1.05 -12.68 -7.90
CA LEU A 8 0.73 -12.66 -6.48
C LEU A 8 1.92 -13.16 -5.65
N TYR A 9 2.52 -14.28 -6.06
CA TYR A 9 3.70 -14.83 -5.42
C TYR A 9 4.87 -13.83 -5.45
N ASN A 10 5.18 -13.28 -6.62
CA ASN A 10 6.25 -12.29 -6.78
C ASN A 10 5.97 -11.03 -5.97
N PHE A 11 4.74 -10.53 -5.98
CA PHE A 11 4.33 -9.36 -5.19
C PHE A 11 4.59 -9.58 -3.70
N PHE A 12 4.11 -10.70 -3.13
CA PHE A 12 4.34 -10.98 -1.72
C PHE A 12 5.81 -11.32 -1.40
N GLY A 13 6.57 -11.84 -2.35
CA GLY A 13 8.02 -11.97 -2.24
C GLY A 13 8.73 -10.62 -2.05
N ILE A 14 8.18 -9.55 -2.66
CA ILE A 14 8.72 -8.18 -2.56
C ILE A 14 8.31 -7.48 -1.25
N VAL A 15 7.08 -7.67 -0.80
CA VAL A 15 6.49 -6.87 0.30
C VAL A 15 6.18 -7.66 1.57
N GLY A 16 6.46 -8.95 1.59
CA GLY A 16 6.05 -9.85 2.67
C GLY A 16 6.59 -9.46 4.04
N ASP A 17 7.81 -8.98 4.11
CA ASP A 17 8.43 -8.47 5.34
C ASP A 17 7.71 -7.22 5.88
N ILE A 18 7.17 -6.37 4.99
CA ILE A 18 6.44 -5.17 5.37
C ILE A 18 5.03 -5.52 5.83
N VAL A 19 4.26 -6.29 5.03
CA VAL A 19 2.86 -6.59 5.33
C VAL A 19 2.68 -7.43 6.58
N SER A 20 3.68 -8.21 6.99
CA SER A 20 3.68 -8.99 8.24
C SER A 20 4.32 -8.26 9.42
N HIS A 21 4.92 -7.09 9.21
CA HIS A 21 5.62 -6.37 10.28
C HIS A 21 4.62 -5.84 11.33
N PRO A 22 4.85 -6.08 12.64
CA PRO A 22 3.91 -5.69 13.68
C PRO A 22 3.50 -4.21 13.67
N GLU A 23 4.46 -3.30 13.41
CA GLU A 23 4.15 -1.87 13.33
C GLU A 23 3.33 -1.53 12.09
N PHE A 24 3.61 -2.13 10.93
CA PHE A 24 2.82 -1.89 9.72
C PHE A 24 1.39 -2.43 9.86
N LEU A 25 1.21 -3.56 10.54
CA LEU A 25 -0.11 -4.14 10.84
C LEU A 25 -1.01 -3.21 11.65
N LYS A 26 -0.46 -2.31 12.47
CA LYS A 26 -1.23 -1.31 13.24
C LYS A 26 -2.00 -0.34 12.34
N LEU A 27 -1.58 -0.14 11.08
CA LEU A 27 -2.32 0.68 10.11
C LEU A 27 -3.74 0.18 9.82
N ARG A 28 -4.07 -1.07 10.17
CA ARG A 28 -5.43 -1.62 10.12
C ARG A 28 -6.41 -0.87 11.01
N PHE A 29 -5.93 -0.22 12.07
CA PHE A 29 -6.73 0.55 13.01
C PHE A 29 -6.78 2.05 12.66
N GLU A 30 -6.00 2.49 11.69
CA GLU A 30 -5.96 3.87 11.20
C GLU A 30 -7.01 4.08 10.10
N LYS A 31 -8.07 4.87 10.39
CA LYS A 31 -9.13 5.17 9.41
C LYS A 31 -8.61 6.00 8.24
N HIS A 32 -8.98 5.62 7.01
CA HIS A 32 -8.59 6.30 5.78
C HIS A 32 -9.64 6.13 4.69
N HIS A 33 -10.18 7.21 4.10
CA HIS A 33 -11.12 7.22 2.96
C HIS A 33 -12.24 6.16 2.99
N GLY A 34 -12.82 5.88 4.17
CA GLY A 34 -13.86 4.84 4.32
C GLY A 34 -13.33 3.40 4.40
N SER A 35 -12.01 3.24 4.50
CA SER A 35 -11.28 2.00 4.71
C SER A 35 -10.31 2.20 5.90
N ASN A 36 -9.22 1.47 5.92
CA ASN A 36 -8.09 1.69 6.81
C ASN A 36 -6.84 1.95 5.97
N ARG A 37 -5.81 2.53 6.59
CA ARG A 37 -4.58 2.91 5.90
C ARG A 37 -3.78 1.70 5.40
N TYR A 38 -3.84 0.58 6.09
CA TYR A 38 -3.23 -0.68 5.63
C TYR A 38 -3.80 -1.12 4.28
N ASP A 39 -5.13 -1.24 4.17
CA ASP A 39 -5.80 -1.68 2.94
C ASP A 39 -5.59 -0.67 1.79
N HIS A 40 -5.57 0.64 2.11
CA HIS A 40 -5.24 1.69 1.14
C HIS A 40 -3.82 1.52 0.60
N SER A 41 -2.82 1.46 1.46
CA SER A 41 -1.42 1.29 1.08
C SER A 41 -1.21 0.03 0.23
N LEU A 42 -1.88 -1.06 0.58
CA LEU A 42 -1.80 -2.30 -0.20
C LEU A 42 -2.42 -2.16 -1.60
N ARG A 43 -3.55 -1.45 -1.76
CA ARG A 43 -4.14 -1.17 -3.10
C ARG A 43 -3.21 -0.32 -3.96
N VAL A 44 -2.61 0.72 -3.38
CA VAL A 44 -1.62 1.55 -4.07
C VAL A 44 -0.43 0.69 -4.50
N ALA A 45 0.09 -0.16 -3.62
CA ALA A 45 1.22 -1.04 -3.94
C ALA A 45 0.90 -2.07 -5.03
N ILE A 46 -0.26 -2.74 -5.00
CA ILE A 46 -0.69 -3.68 -6.05
C ILE A 46 -0.77 -2.97 -7.40
N LYS A 47 -1.36 -1.77 -7.44
CA LYS A 47 -1.50 -1.01 -8.67
C LYS A 47 -0.16 -0.53 -9.21
N THR A 48 0.72 -0.06 -8.31
CA THR A 48 2.09 0.33 -8.65
C THR A 48 2.91 -0.86 -9.17
N TYR A 49 2.82 -2.02 -8.53
CA TYR A 49 3.48 -3.26 -8.98
C TYR A 49 3.11 -3.60 -10.42
N LYS A 50 1.81 -3.64 -10.74
CA LYS A 50 1.34 -3.91 -12.11
C LYS A 50 1.83 -2.88 -13.11
N PHE A 51 1.80 -1.61 -12.73
CA PHE A 51 2.30 -0.53 -13.56
C PHE A 51 3.81 -0.66 -13.80
N ALA A 52 4.57 -0.96 -12.76
CA ALA A 52 6.02 -1.11 -12.83
C ALA A 52 6.46 -2.23 -13.76
N ILE A 53 5.82 -3.40 -13.69
CA ILE A 53 6.06 -4.51 -14.61
C ILE A 53 5.80 -4.06 -16.07
N LYS A 54 4.63 -3.47 -16.31
CA LYS A 54 4.21 -3.05 -17.66
C LYS A 54 5.16 -2.00 -18.26
N HIS A 55 5.70 -1.11 -17.44
CA HIS A 55 6.52 0.03 -17.89
C HIS A 55 8.01 -0.14 -17.60
N LYS A 56 8.43 -1.35 -17.18
CA LYS A 56 9.85 -1.70 -16.94
C LYS A 56 10.55 -0.76 -15.94
N LEU A 57 9.84 -0.35 -14.87
CA LEU A 57 10.43 0.35 -13.74
C LEU A 57 11.12 -0.66 -12.82
N ASP A 58 11.91 -0.18 -11.86
CA ASP A 58 12.38 -1.02 -10.76
C ASP A 58 11.19 -1.48 -9.90
N VAL A 59 10.72 -2.72 -10.17
CA VAL A 59 9.51 -3.26 -9.56
C VAL A 59 9.64 -3.37 -8.04
N VAL A 60 10.82 -3.77 -7.55
CA VAL A 60 11.07 -3.92 -6.11
C VAL A 60 11.04 -2.55 -5.43
N GLU A 61 11.80 -1.60 -5.96
CA GLU A 61 11.96 -0.27 -5.39
C GLU A 61 10.61 0.46 -5.31
N VAL A 62 9.89 0.55 -6.43
CA VAL A 62 8.65 1.35 -6.46
C VAL A 62 7.50 0.69 -5.72
N THR A 63 7.43 -0.66 -5.70
CA THR A 63 6.37 -1.38 -4.98
C THR A 63 6.55 -1.22 -3.47
N ARG A 64 7.77 -1.39 -2.95
CA ARG A 64 8.05 -1.21 -1.52
C ARG A 64 7.79 0.24 -1.08
N ALA A 65 8.28 1.23 -1.83
CA ALA A 65 8.05 2.63 -1.53
C ALA A 65 6.56 3.00 -1.55
N SER A 66 5.82 2.51 -2.54
CA SER A 66 4.38 2.74 -2.64
C SER A 66 3.58 2.08 -1.52
N LEU A 67 4.03 0.95 -0.97
CA LEU A 67 3.42 0.34 0.20
C LEU A 67 3.65 1.18 1.46
N LEU A 68 4.81 1.81 1.58
CA LEU A 68 5.24 2.58 2.73
C LEU A 68 4.84 4.07 2.67
N HIS A 69 4.22 4.56 1.57
CA HIS A 69 3.97 5.99 1.37
C HIS A 69 3.16 6.63 2.50
N ASP A 70 2.24 5.89 3.09
CA ASP A 70 1.34 6.30 4.18
C ASP A 70 1.62 5.58 5.51
N PHE A 71 2.88 5.17 5.74
CA PHE A 71 3.27 4.52 6.98
C PHE A 71 3.47 5.52 8.12
N PHE A 72 2.37 6.10 8.59
CA PHE A 72 2.30 7.01 9.73
C PHE A 72 1.07 6.74 10.60
N PHE A 73 1.03 7.29 11.82
CA PHE A 73 -0.07 7.14 12.77
C PHE A 73 -0.65 8.50 13.14
N ASN A 74 -1.97 8.55 13.43
CA ASN A 74 -2.60 9.79 13.86
C ASN A 74 -2.01 10.33 15.16
N LYS A 75 -1.57 9.46 16.07
CA LYS A 75 -0.88 9.82 17.32
C LYS A 75 0.43 10.61 17.10
N ASP A 76 1.07 10.45 15.94
CA ASP A 76 2.34 11.12 15.62
C ASP A 76 2.20 12.65 15.49
N PHE A 77 0.96 13.16 15.40
CA PHE A 77 0.66 14.58 15.18
C PHE A 77 0.00 15.27 16.38
N GLY A 78 -0.29 14.54 17.47
CA GLY A 78 -1.01 15.10 18.62
C GLY A 78 -2.39 15.65 18.23
N SER A 79 -2.76 16.81 18.79
CA SER A 79 -4.03 17.51 18.53
C SER A 79 -3.96 18.48 17.34
N ASN A 80 -2.90 18.42 16.52
CA ASN A 80 -2.68 19.37 15.45
C ASN A 80 -3.76 19.32 14.36
N GLU A 81 -3.96 20.46 13.70
CA GLU A 81 -4.95 20.64 12.65
C GLU A 81 -4.80 19.65 11.49
N GLN A 82 -5.92 19.28 10.88
CA GLN A 82 -5.97 18.35 9.75
C GLN A 82 -5.06 18.78 8.58
N LEU A 83 -4.94 20.10 8.34
CA LEU A 83 -4.08 20.63 7.29
C LEU A 83 -2.59 20.39 7.59
N TYR A 84 -2.19 20.48 8.86
CA TYR A 84 -0.82 20.16 9.27
C TYR A 84 -0.51 18.68 9.02
N LYS A 85 -1.41 17.78 9.40
CA LYS A 85 -1.28 16.33 9.13
C LYS A 85 -1.16 16.07 7.62
N LEU A 86 -2.01 16.70 6.81
CA LEU A 86 -2.01 16.54 5.36
C LEU A 86 -0.67 16.92 4.72
N ARG A 87 0.01 17.93 5.26
CA ARG A 87 1.31 18.38 4.72
C ARG A 87 2.51 17.63 5.30
N SER A 88 2.39 17.12 6.51
CA SER A 88 3.53 16.59 7.27
C SER A 88 3.61 15.07 7.24
N HIS A 89 2.50 14.34 6.93
CA HIS A 89 2.51 12.88 6.97
C HIS A 89 3.50 12.23 5.99
N PRO A 90 3.81 12.79 4.80
CA PRO A 90 4.82 12.17 3.95
C PRO A 90 6.19 12.08 4.64
N MET A 91 6.55 13.13 5.36
CA MET A 91 7.82 13.15 6.10
C MET A 91 7.80 12.20 7.29
N MET A 92 6.65 12.08 7.97
CA MET A 92 6.48 11.10 9.05
C MET A 92 6.54 9.67 8.53
N SER A 93 5.96 9.41 7.35
CA SER A 93 6.07 8.10 6.68
C SER A 93 7.53 7.75 6.33
N VAL A 94 8.33 8.74 5.90
CA VAL A 94 9.79 8.55 5.70
C VAL A 94 10.47 8.18 7.01
N VAL A 95 10.21 8.91 8.09
CA VAL A 95 10.82 8.65 9.41
C VAL A 95 10.48 7.23 9.88
N ASN A 96 9.21 6.85 9.90
CA ASN A 96 8.78 5.52 10.31
C ASN A 96 9.36 4.42 9.40
N SER A 97 9.44 4.67 8.10
CA SER A 97 10.02 3.71 7.14
C SER A 97 11.51 3.52 7.38
N LYS A 98 12.26 4.56 7.73
CA LYS A 98 13.69 4.45 8.09
C LYS A 98 13.93 3.73 9.42
N ILE A 99 13.01 3.87 10.38
CA ILE A 99 13.12 3.21 11.68
C ILE A 99 12.89 1.70 11.56
N HIS A 100 11.92 1.28 10.75
CA HIS A 100 11.46 -0.12 10.71
C HIS A 100 11.93 -0.90 9.49
N PHE A 101 12.32 -0.20 8.43
CA PHE A 101 12.72 -0.80 7.14
C PHE A 101 13.94 -0.08 6.57
N HIS A 102 14.77 -0.81 5.83
CA HIS A 102 15.86 -0.20 5.06
C HIS A 102 15.31 0.36 3.76
N ILE A 103 15.13 1.69 3.68
CA ILE A 103 14.76 2.40 2.46
C ILE A 103 15.97 3.15 1.88
N ASN A 104 16.07 3.14 0.56
CA ASN A 104 17.09 3.91 -0.16
C ASN A 104 16.61 5.34 -0.47
N GLN A 105 17.49 6.15 -1.07
CA GLN A 105 17.19 7.56 -1.39
C GLN A 105 16.04 7.73 -2.41
N ASN A 106 15.90 6.82 -3.36
CA ASN A 106 14.80 6.86 -4.34
C ASN A 106 13.46 6.52 -3.68
N GLN A 107 13.43 5.51 -2.81
CA GLN A 107 12.26 5.17 -2.02
C GLN A 107 11.86 6.32 -1.08
N GLU A 108 12.84 6.98 -0.47
CA GLU A 108 12.60 8.18 0.32
C GLU A 108 11.95 9.30 -0.51
N ASP A 109 12.46 9.57 -1.72
CA ASP A 109 11.86 10.56 -2.62
C ASP A 109 10.42 10.22 -2.98
N ILE A 110 10.15 8.95 -3.34
CA ILE A 110 8.79 8.47 -3.63
C ILE A 110 7.86 8.72 -2.44
N ILE A 111 8.25 8.30 -1.23
CA ILE A 111 7.44 8.45 -0.02
C ILE A 111 7.25 9.94 0.31
N LYS A 112 8.31 10.73 0.28
CA LYS A 112 8.29 12.15 0.63
C LYS A 112 7.40 12.97 -0.29
N THR A 113 7.37 12.64 -1.58
CA THR A 113 6.74 13.48 -2.62
C THR A 113 5.37 12.98 -3.07
N HIS A 114 4.85 11.87 -2.49
CA HIS A 114 3.59 11.28 -2.95
C HIS A 114 2.40 12.25 -2.89
N MET A 115 2.42 13.24 -2.00
CA MET A 115 1.35 14.26 -1.89
C MET A 115 1.45 15.41 -2.90
N PHE A 116 2.42 15.40 -3.83
CA PHE A 116 2.47 16.40 -4.89
C PHE A 116 1.17 16.36 -5.76
N PRO A 117 0.58 17.52 -6.16
CA PRO A 117 1.01 18.90 -5.93
C PRO A 117 0.43 19.54 -4.65
N ILE A 118 -0.24 18.81 -3.77
CA ILE A 118 -0.82 19.32 -2.52
C ILE A 118 0.30 19.84 -1.58
N THR A 119 1.41 19.10 -1.53
CA THR A 119 2.67 19.59 -0.94
C THR A 119 3.54 20.20 -2.04
N ARG A 120 4.49 21.07 -1.64
CA ARG A 120 5.41 21.71 -2.59
C ARG A 120 6.61 20.83 -2.97
N GLU A 121 6.73 19.67 -2.37
CA GLU A 121 7.79 18.69 -2.62
C GLU A 121 7.59 18.07 -4.01
N VAL A 122 8.44 18.45 -4.96
CA VAL A 122 8.34 18.00 -6.36
C VAL A 122 9.01 16.61 -6.50
N PRO A 123 8.34 15.61 -7.09
CA PRO A 123 8.95 14.31 -7.41
C PRO A 123 10.19 14.47 -8.30
N LYS A 124 11.29 13.81 -7.93
CA LYS A 124 12.56 13.86 -8.68
C LYS A 124 12.67 12.79 -9.76
N SER A 125 11.77 11.81 -9.76
CA SER A 125 11.76 10.71 -10.71
C SER A 125 10.38 10.46 -11.29
N ASN A 126 10.33 9.82 -12.47
CA ASN A 126 9.08 9.34 -13.06
C ASN A 126 8.36 8.35 -12.12
N ALA A 127 9.10 7.52 -11.39
CA ALA A 127 8.56 6.59 -10.42
C ALA A 127 7.82 7.32 -9.29
N ALA A 128 8.42 8.37 -8.73
CA ALA A 128 7.80 9.18 -7.68
C ALA A 128 6.53 9.89 -8.19
N MET A 129 6.56 10.45 -9.41
CA MET A 129 5.37 11.06 -10.02
C MET A 129 4.24 10.03 -10.22
N ILE A 130 4.56 8.83 -10.70
CA ILE A 130 3.60 7.78 -10.95
C ILE A 130 2.96 7.28 -9.66
N VAL A 131 3.74 7.07 -8.59
CA VAL A 131 3.19 6.66 -7.29
C VAL A 131 2.26 7.73 -6.74
N SER A 132 2.62 9.01 -6.86
CA SER A 132 1.77 10.14 -6.49
C SER A 132 0.43 10.15 -7.23
N LEU A 133 0.42 9.85 -8.53
CA LEU A 133 -0.81 9.77 -9.34
C LEU A 133 -1.65 8.54 -8.97
N ILE A 134 -1.03 7.38 -8.79
CA ILE A 134 -1.71 6.14 -8.42
C ILE A 134 -2.36 6.27 -7.05
N ASP A 135 -1.69 6.87 -6.07
CA ASP A 135 -2.25 7.16 -4.76
C ASP A 135 -3.55 7.96 -4.87
N LYS A 136 -3.53 9.06 -5.61
CA LYS A 136 -4.71 9.92 -5.81
C LYS A 136 -5.86 9.19 -6.50
N GLU A 137 -5.54 8.39 -7.52
CA GLU A 137 -6.54 7.59 -8.21
C GLU A 137 -7.20 6.56 -7.26
N VAL A 138 -6.40 5.89 -6.43
CA VAL A 138 -6.92 4.94 -5.42
C VAL A 138 -7.76 5.68 -4.37
N SER A 139 -7.31 6.83 -3.88
CA SER A 139 -8.05 7.65 -2.90
C SER A 139 -9.41 8.12 -3.43
N ILE A 140 -9.47 8.55 -4.69
CA ILE A 140 -10.71 8.92 -5.37
C ILE A 140 -11.64 7.70 -5.47
N TYR A 141 -11.14 6.57 -5.96
CA TYR A 141 -11.90 5.32 -6.06
C TYR A 141 -12.47 4.88 -4.71
N GLU A 142 -11.66 4.90 -3.65
CA GLU A 142 -12.10 4.52 -2.30
C GLU A 142 -13.19 5.45 -1.78
N THR A 143 -13.04 6.76 -1.97
CA THR A 143 -14.03 7.76 -1.56
C THR A 143 -15.37 7.54 -2.26
N PHE A 144 -15.37 7.28 -3.58
CA PHE A 144 -16.59 6.97 -4.32
C PHE A 144 -17.22 5.65 -3.87
N LYS A 145 -16.40 4.60 -3.74
CA LYS A 145 -16.85 3.28 -3.28
C LYS A 145 -17.46 3.33 -1.89
N TYR A 146 -16.90 4.11 -0.99
CA TYR A 146 -17.45 4.30 0.35
C TYR A 146 -18.80 5.02 0.33
N ARG A 147 -18.94 6.08 -0.45
CA ARG A 147 -20.22 6.81 -0.61
C ARG A 147 -21.33 5.95 -1.21
N LEU A 148 -20.98 5.03 -2.12
CA LEU A 148 -21.95 4.11 -2.75
C LEU A 148 -22.24 2.87 -1.89
N ARG A 149 -21.46 2.58 -0.86
CA ARG A 149 -21.45 1.32 -0.12
C ARG A 149 -22.37 1.31 1.12
N ILE A 150 -23.28 2.26 1.24
CA ILE A 150 -24.17 2.35 2.40
C ILE A 150 -25.03 1.07 2.63
N ASN A 151 -25.01 0.06 1.74
CA ASN A 151 -25.96 -1.06 1.79
C ASN A 151 -25.45 -2.49 1.52
N ASN A 152 -24.16 -2.82 1.60
CA ASN A 152 -23.76 -4.22 1.35
C ASN A 152 -23.00 -4.85 2.53
N HIS A 153 -23.66 -5.86 3.14
CA HIS A 153 -23.11 -6.71 4.19
C HIS A 153 -21.82 -7.44 3.75
N ASN A 154 -20.88 -7.57 4.68
CA ASN A 154 -19.64 -8.32 4.50
C ASN A 154 -19.94 -9.83 4.57
N GLU A 155 -20.03 -10.49 3.44
CA GLU A 155 -19.96 -11.95 3.41
C GLU A 155 -18.51 -12.41 3.62
N PRO A 156 -18.27 -13.53 4.35
CA PRO A 156 -16.93 -14.09 4.50
C PRO A 156 -16.38 -14.47 3.12
N ILE A 157 -15.12 -14.12 2.86
CA ILE A 157 -14.46 -14.42 1.60
C ILE A 157 -13.81 -15.79 1.74
N ASN A 158 -14.32 -16.78 1.00
CA ASN A 158 -13.64 -18.06 0.83
C ASN A 158 -12.58 -17.92 -0.28
N ILE A 159 -11.31 -18.16 0.05
CA ILE A 159 -10.19 -18.00 -0.88
C ILE A 159 -9.73 -19.38 -1.34
N ASP A 160 -9.93 -19.69 -2.61
CA ASP A 160 -9.33 -20.86 -3.25
C ASP A 160 -7.92 -20.49 -3.77
N LEU A 161 -6.89 -21.07 -3.15
CA LEU A 161 -5.49 -20.83 -3.52
C LEU A 161 -5.06 -21.55 -4.81
N ASN A 162 -5.88 -22.47 -5.33
CA ASN A 162 -5.56 -23.22 -6.56
C ASN A 162 -5.98 -22.50 -7.84
N LYS A 163 -6.64 -21.35 -7.75
CA LYS A 163 -7.06 -20.59 -8.93
C LYS A 163 -5.93 -19.74 -9.53
N ASN A 164 -6.05 -19.48 -10.82
CA ASN A 164 -5.03 -18.76 -11.59
C ASN A 164 -5.06 -17.23 -11.39
N GLU A 165 -6.14 -16.68 -10.85
CA GLU A 165 -6.31 -15.24 -10.68
C GLU A 165 -6.98 -14.88 -9.37
N PHE A 166 -6.44 -13.86 -8.67
CA PHE A 166 -6.93 -13.38 -7.39
C PHE A 166 -7.54 -11.99 -7.52
N LYS A 167 -8.74 -11.81 -6.98
CA LYS A 167 -9.41 -10.50 -6.92
C LYS A 167 -8.81 -9.66 -5.79
N GLU A 168 -8.93 -8.34 -5.90
CA GLU A 168 -8.45 -7.39 -4.89
C GLU A 168 -8.84 -7.76 -3.46
N LYS A 169 -10.11 -8.16 -3.22
CA LYS A 169 -10.58 -8.54 -1.88
C LYS A 169 -9.81 -9.73 -1.30
N GLU A 170 -9.48 -10.71 -2.13
CA GLU A 170 -8.74 -11.89 -1.74
C GLU A 170 -7.29 -11.56 -1.44
N ILE A 171 -6.67 -10.70 -2.26
CA ILE A 171 -5.29 -10.23 -2.02
C ILE A 171 -5.21 -9.47 -0.69
N LEU A 172 -6.20 -8.61 -0.40
CA LEU A 172 -6.31 -7.91 0.87
C LEU A 172 -6.50 -8.86 2.05
N GLN A 173 -7.23 -9.97 1.88
CA GLN A 173 -7.38 -10.98 2.92
C GLN A 173 -6.10 -11.78 3.10
N LEU A 174 -5.49 -12.24 2.00
CA LEU A 174 -4.22 -12.97 2.02
C LEU A 174 -3.11 -12.19 2.70
N SER A 175 -3.03 -10.88 2.48
CA SER A 175 -2.03 -10.04 3.15
C SER A 175 -2.20 -9.97 4.67
N LYS A 176 -3.43 -10.18 5.16
CA LYS A 176 -3.72 -10.21 6.61
C LYS A 176 -3.27 -11.52 7.25
N ASP A 177 -3.20 -12.58 6.46
CA ASP A 177 -2.84 -13.94 6.86
C ASP A 177 -1.51 -14.36 6.21
N TYR A 178 -0.59 -13.42 6.05
CA TYR A 178 0.66 -13.61 5.29
C TYR A 178 1.50 -14.80 5.78
N ASP A 179 1.53 -15.06 7.07
CA ASP A 179 2.24 -16.21 7.63
C ASP A 179 1.64 -17.54 7.14
N LEU A 180 0.34 -17.59 6.92
CA LEU A 180 -0.34 -18.73 6.33
C LEU A 180 0.09 -18.92 4.87
N ILE A 181 0.19 -17.84 4.10
CA ILE A 181 0.65 -17.85 2.70
C ILE A 181 2.08 -18.31 2.61
N LYS A 182 2.97 -17.79 3.44
CA LYS A 182 4.39 -18.14 3.48
C LYS A 182 4.61 -19.64 3.71
N ASN A 183 3.77 -20.25 4.53
CA ASN A 183 3.83 -21.68 4.81
C ASN A 183 3.25 -22.53 3.68
N THR A 184 2.19 -22.05 3.02
CA THR A 184 1.55 -22.76 1.90
C THR A 184 2.42 -22.70 0.64
N ILE A 185 3.06 -21.60 0.36
CA ILE A 185 3.95 -21.41 -0.80
C ILE A 185 5.25 -22.21 -0.67
N LYS A 186 5.76 -22.43 0.55
CA LYS A 186 6.97 -23.27 0.77
C LYS A 186 6.76 -24.76 0.52
N VAL A 187 5.53 -25.23 0.46
CA VAL A 187 5.20 -26.65 0.23
C VAL A 187 5.14 -27.02 -1.26
N THR A 188 5.25 -26.05 -2.17
CA THR A 188 5.10 -26.24 -3.63
C THR A 188 6.43 -26.27 -4.40
N TYR A 189 7.59 -26.42 -3.71
CA TYR A 189 8.92 -26.63 -4.31
C TYR A 189 9.57 -27.91 -3.83
#